data_1e1ed3684bfe8ab284263c979582013d
#
_entry.id   1e1ed3684bfe8ab284263c979582013d
#
_cell.length_a   1.000
_cell.length_b   1.000
_cell.length_c   1.000
_cell.angle_alpha   90.00
_cell.angle_beta   90.00
_cell.angle_gamma   90.00
#
_symmetry.space_group_name_H-M   'P 1'
#
loop_
_entity.id
_entity.type
_entity.pdbx_description
1 polymer ?
#
loop_
_entity_poly.entity_id
_entity_poly.type
_entity_poly.pdbx_seq_one_letter_code
_entity_poly.pdbx_strand_id
1 'polypeptide(L)'
;MINLKQNPVEWASLMYELDDLNEHLESLIDEMNDKGEISVEEYQVQIGHLYAHLNRAWNSRNATAEAVEQNLEKFTEFPKDIETCG
;
A
#
# COMPACT_ATOMS: atom_id res chain seq x y z
N MET A 1 4.78 -8.74 16.81
CA MET A 1 5.82 -7.76 16.47
C MET A 1 6.25 -7.94 15.01
N ILE A 2 6.48 -6.85 14.32
CA ILE A 2 7.02 -6.89 12.95
C ILE A 2 8.54 -7.03 13.07
N ASN A 3 9.08 -8.18 12.68
CA ASN A 3 10.49 -8.49 12.91
C ASN A 3 11.07 -9.32 11.77
N LEU A 4 12.11 -8.80 11.13
CA LEU A 4 12.75 -9.47 9.99
C LEU A 4 13.28 -10.85 10.33
N LYS A 5 13.93 -10.98 11.48
CA LYS A 5 14.57 -12.25 11.89
C LYS A 5 13.57 -13.33 12.28
N GLN A 6 12.48 -12.92 12.94
CA GLN A 6 11.46 -13.85 13.43
C GLN A 6 10.42 -14.19 12.37
N ASN A 7 10.11 -13.22 11.49
CA ASN A 7 9.05 -13.35 10.49
C ASN A 7 9.53 -12.87 9.12
N PRO A 8 10.55 -13.54 8.53
CA PRO A 8 11.15 -13.06 7.28
C PRO A 8 10.21 -13.04 6.09
N VAL A 9 9.28 -13.99 6.00
CA VAL A 9 8.30 -14.03 4.89
C VAL A 9 7.31 -12.88 4.99
N GLU A 10 6.78 -12.64 6.18
CA GLU A 10 5.84 -11.57 6.45
C GLU A 10 6.51 -10.21 6.28
N TRP A 11 7.77 -10.09 6.73
CA TRP A 11 8.57 -8.89 6.51
C TRP A 11 8.71 -8.60 5.00
N ALA A 12 9.07 -9.60 4.21
CA ALA A 12 9.24 -9.46 2.77
C ALA A 12 7.92 -9.04 2.10
N SER A 13 6.80 -9.58 2.56
CA SER A 13 5.48 -9.22 2.05
C SER A 13 5.14 -7.75 2.31
N LEU A 14 5.44 -7.25 3.51
CA LEU A 14 5.25 -5.83 3.84
C LEU A 14 6.16 -4.93 3.00
N MET A 15 7.42 -5.33 2.85
CA MET A 15 8.37 -4.58 2.02
C MET A 15 7.92 -4.53 0.56
N TYR A 16 7.37 -5.63 0.04
CA TYR A 16 6.82 -5.66 -1.32
C TYR A 16 5.72 -4.61 -1.50
N GLU A 17 4.78 -4.54 -0.56
CA GLU A 17 3.69 -3.56 -0.62
C GLU A 17 4.22 -2.11 -0.54
N LEU A 18 5.16 -1.87 0.37
CA LEU A 18 5.73 -0.53 0.54
C LEU A 18 6.60 -0.11 -0.64
N ASP A 19 7.40 -1.03 -1.19
CA ASP A 19 8.22 -0.75 -2.36
C ASP A 19 7.36 -0.48 -3.59
N ASP A 20 6.29 -1.25 -3.79
CA ASP A 20 5.38 -1.06 -4.91
C ASP A 20 4.63 0.27 -4.78
N LEU A 21 4.19 0.61 -3.56
CA LEU A 21 3.63 1.92 -3.26
C LEU A 21 4.60 3.04 -3.63
N ASN A 22 5.87 2.88 -3.25
CA ASN A 22 6.90 3.88 -3.52
C ASN A 22 7.12 4.08 -5.02
N GLU A 23 7.17 3.01 -5.80
CA GLU A 23 7.30 3.09 -7.27
C GLU A 23 6.12 3.82 -7.90
N HIS A 24 4.90 3.48 -7.49
CA HIS A 24 3.71 4.13 -8.01
C HIS A 24 3.64 5.61 -7.63
N LEU A 25 4.05 5.94 -6.41
CA LEU A 25 4.08 7.33 -5.95
C LEU A 25 5.10 8.14 -6.76
N GLU A 26 6.29 7.62 -6.97
CA GLU A 26 7.31 8.27 -7.79
C GLU A 26 6.82 8.49 -9.22
N SER A 27 6.20 7.47 -9.82
CA SER A 27 5.64 7.55 -11.17
C SER A 27 4.58 8.64 -11.28
N LEU A 28 3.71 8.74 -10.29
CA LEU A 28 2.66 9.76 -10.26
C LEU A 28 3.26 11.17 -10.18
N ILE A 29 4.23 11.36 -9.29
CA ILE A 29 4.92 12.64 -9.13
C ILE A 29 5.61 13.04 -10.42
N ASP A 30 6.36 12.12 -11.03
CA ASP A 30 7.10 12.36 -12.26
C ASP A 30 6.16 12.71 -13.42
N GLU A 31 5.06 11.97 -13.56
CA GLU A 31 4.07 12.22 -14.60
C GLU A 31 3.43 13.60 -14.45
N MET A 32 3.02 13.95 -13.22
CA MET A 32 2.41 15.26 -12.95
C MET A 32 3.38 16.41 -13.22
N ASN A 33 4.65 16.24 -12.83
CA ASN A 33 5.67 17.26 -13.06
C ASN A 33 6.01 17.39 -14.54
N ASP A 34 6.04 16.29 -15.28
CA ASP A 34 6.34 16.29 -16.70
C ASP A 34 5.22 16.95 -17.52
N LYS A 35 3.98 16.63 -17.23
CA LYS A 35 2.81 17.15 -17.97
C LYS A 35 2.29 18.48 -17.44
N GLY A 36 2.53 18.78 -16.17
CA GLY A 36 2.04 19.99 -15.51
C GLY A 36 0.55 19.99 -15.24
N GLU A 37 -0.14 18.87 -15.48
CA GLU A 37 -1.57 18.74 -15.22
C GLU A 37 -1.98 17.28 -15.09
N ILE A 38 -3.11 17.05 -14.41
CA ILE A 38 -3.75 15.74 -14.31
C ILE A 38 -5.24 15.98 -14.05
N SER A 39 -6.12 15.18 -14.65
CA SER A 39 -7.54 15.30 -14.37
C SER A 39 -7.84 14.80 -12.94
N VAL A 40 -8.90 15.33 -12.33
CA VAL A 40 -9.31 14.89 -11.00
C VAL A 40 -9.67 13.41 -11.00
N GLU A 41 -10.31 12.93 -12.07
CA GLU A 41 -10.70 11.53 -12.22
C GLU A 41 -9.48 10.61 -12.25
N GLU A 42 -8.46 10.97 -13.02
CA GLU A 42 -7.22 10.20 -13.08
C GLU A 42 -6.46 10.26 -11.75
N TYR A 43 -6.39 11.43 -11.14
CA TYR A 43 -5.77 11.61 -9.84
C TYR A 43 -6.43 10.72 -8.79
N GLN A 44 -7.77 10.66 -8.79
CA GLN A 44 -8.53 9.80 -7.89
C GLN A 44 -8.15 8.31 -8.05
N VAL A 45 -8.04 7.85 -9.30
CA VAL A 45 -7.64 6.46 -9.57
C VAL A 45 -6.24 6.19 -9.04
N GLN A 46 -5.29 7.09 -9.29
CA GLN A 46 -3.92 6.92 -8.83
C GLN A 46 -3.81 6.95 -7.30
N ILE A 47 -4.49 7.88 -6.65
CA ILE A 47 -4.52 7.94 -5.18
C ILE A 47 -5.19 6.71 -4.60
N GLY A 48 -6.29 6.25 -5.19
CA GLY A 48 -6.97 5.03 -4.77
C GLY A 48 -6.06 3.80 -4.85
N HIS A 49 -5.22 3.72 -5.88
CA HIS A 49 -4.25 2.65 -6.02
C HIS A 49 -3.18 2.70 -4.91
N LEU A 50 -2.72 3.90 -4.57
CA LEU A 50 -1.78 4.09 -3.45
C LEU A 50 -2.41 3.67 -2.12
N TYR A 51 -3.67 4.03 -1.90
CA TYR A 51 -4.40 3.59 -0.71
C TYR A 51 -4.53 2.08 -0.64
N ALA A 52 -4.72 1.40 -1.76
CA ALA A 52 -4.80 -0.06 -1.78
C ALA A 52 -3.52 -0.69 -1.19
N HIS A 53 -2.36 -0.20 -1.59
CA HIS A 53 -1.08 -0.67 -1.04
C HIS A 53 -0.93 -0.35 0.45
N LEU A 54 -1.27 0.89 0.86
CA LEU A 54 -1.20 1.29 2.26
C LEU A 54 -2.16 0.46 3.12
N ASN A 55 -3.38 0.27 2.64
CA ASN A 55 -4.39 -0.52 3.37
C ASN A 55 -3.90 -1.95 3.59
N ARG A 56 -3.36 -2.59 2.55
CA ARG A 56 -2.82 -3.94 2.67
C ARG A 56 -1.62 -4.00 3.60
N ALA A 57 -0.72 -3.02 3.51
CA ALA A 57 0.44 -2.96 4.38
C ALA A 57 0.05 -2.90 5.86
N TRP A 58 -0.96 -2.10 6.19
CA TRP A 58 -1.45 -2.00 7.56
C TRP A 58 -2.26 -3.23 7.97
N ASN A 59 -3.25 -3.61 7.17
CA ASN A 59 -4.17 -4.70 7.52
C ASN A 59 -3.46 -6.05 7.62
N SER A 60 -2.37 -6.24 6.89
CA SER A 60 -1.63 -7.50 6.87
C SER A 60 -0.47 -7.57 7.88
N ARG A 61 -0.25 -6.54 8.68
CA ARG A 61 0.91 -6.43 9.57
C ARG A 61 1.11 -7.62 10.51
N ASN A 62 0.04 -8.30 10.89
CA ASN A 62 0.06 -9.47 11.78
C ASN A 62 -0.47 -10.74 11.11
N ALA A 63 -0.65 -10.71 9.79
CA ALA A 63 -1.21 -11.84 9.05
C ALA A 63 -0.11 -12.61 8.33
N THR A 64 -0.37 -13.88 8.05
CA THR A 64 0.53 -14.67 7.20
C THR A 64 0.33 -14.27 5.74
N ALA A 65 1.36 -14.47 4.92
CA ALA A 65 1.27 -14.20 3.48
C ALA A 65 0.12 -15.00 2.84
N GLU A 66 -0.06 -16.24 3.27
CA GLU A 66 -1.12 -17.11 2.79
C GLU A 66 -2.51 -16.55 3.11
N ALA A 67 -2.71 -16.05 4.34
CA ALA A 67 -4.00 -15.46 4.75
C ALA A 67 -4.32 -14.23 3.92
N VAL A 68 -3.33 -13.39 3.63
CA VAL A 68 -3.49 -12.19 2.80
C VAL A 68 -3.88 -12.57 1.38
N GLU A 69 -3.20 -13.57 0.80
CA GLU A 69 -3.45 -14.03 -0.56
C GLU A 69 -4.87 -14.58 -0.71
N GLN A 70 -5.37 -15.30 0.29
CA GLN A 70 -6.70 -15.87 0.28
C GLN A 70 -7.81 -14.85 0.50
N ASN A 71 -7.50 -13.70 1.10
CA ASN A 71 -8.47 -12.67 1.47
C ASN A 71 -8.04 -11.28 1.01
N LEU A 72 -7.43 -11.18 -0.16
CA LEU A 72 -6.84 -9.94 -0.65
C LEU A 72 -7.82 -8.76 -0.62
N GLU A 73 -9.06 -8.98 -1.03
CA GLU A 73 -10.08 -7.95 -1.06
C GLU A 73 -10.35 -7.36 0.34
N LYS A 74 -10.44 -8.23 1.34
CA LYS A 74 -10.65 -7.81 2.74
C LYS A 74 -9.46 -7.02 3.26
N PHE A 75 -8.23 -7.46 2.96
CA PHE A 75 -7.03 -6.76 3.41
C PHE A 75 -6.81 -5.43 2.69
N THR A 76 -7.49 -5.22 1.56
CA THR A 76 -7.42 -3.97 0.80
C THR A 76 -8.38 -2.91 1.31
N GLU A 77 -9.37 -3.28 2.15
CA GLU A 77 -10.33 -2.34 2.72
C GLU A 77 -9.64 -1.28 3.60
N PHE A 78 -10.23 -0.10 3.66
CA PHE A 78 -9.73 0.95 4.56
C PHE A 78 -9.75 0.45 6.02
N PRO A 79 -8.63 0.57 6.74
CA PRO A 79 -8.59 0.16 8.12
C PRO A 79 -9.45 1.09 9.01
N LYS A 80 -9.98 0.53 10.09
CA LYS A 80 -10.78 1.27 11.07
C LYS A 80 -10.05 1.43 12.41
N ASP A 81 -8.85 0.89 12.51
CA ASP A 81 -8.06 0.80 13.73
C ASP A 81 -6.75 1.59 13.66
N ILE A 82 -6.70 2.56 12.78
CA ILE A 82 -5.57 3.48 12.68
C ILE A 82 -6.11 4.90 12.47
N GLU A 83 -5.47 5.87 13.09
CA GLU A 83 -5.83 7.28 12.95
C GLU A 83 -4.70 8.03 12.24
N THR A 84 -5.08 9.07 11.54
CA THR A 84 -4.09 9.96 10.91
C THR A 84 -3.34 10.74 11.99
N CYS A 85 -2.08 11.02 11.74
CA CYS A 85 -1.23 11.83 12.60
C CYS A 85 -0.29 12.69 11.75
N GLY A 86 0.18 13.75 12.31
CA GLY A 86 1.08 14.70 11.61
C GLY A 86 0.40 15.99 11.16
#